data_6d07ca643c14f59f76bf9fff972cee88
#
_entry.id   6d07ca643c14f59f76bf9fff972cee88
#
_cell.length_a   1.000
_cell.length_b   1.000
_cell.length_c   1.000
_cell.angle_alpha   90.00
_cell.angle_beta   90.00
_cell.angle_gamma   90.00
#
_symmetry.space_group_name_H-M   'P 1'
#
loop_
_entity.id
_entity.type
_entity.pdbx_description
1 polymer ?
#
loop_
_entity_poly.entity_id
_entity_poly.type
_entity_poly.pdbx_seq_one_letter_code
_entity_poly.pdbx_strand_id
1 'polypeptide(L)'
;DEDGEISSVQNVAACTKSFRYPFIRKVRAYETLSETEFGITPESSGFRPNLWIDITEHLEKKIMIMKKYKGEMGKHPFPRSERNINALATIRGATAGVEAAEAFLSLKEII
;
A
#
# COMPACT_ATOMS: atom_id res chain seq x y z
N ASP A 1 3.91 12.88 7.03
CA ASP A 1 3.99 12.71 8.45
C ASP A 1 5.33 12.08 8.84
N GLU A 2 5.57 11.96 10.10
CA GLU A 2 6.85 11.53 10.63
C GLU A 2 7.20 10.07 10.29
N ASP A 3 6.23 9.26 9.94
CA ASP A 3 6.46 7.88 9.54
C ASP A 3 6.77 7.75 8.06
N GLY A 4 6.90 8.86 7.37
CA GLY A 4 7.13 8.86 5.95
C GLY A 4 5.87 8.70 5.11
N GLU A 5 4.73 8.62 5.74
CA GLU A 5 3.45 8.56 5.04
C GLU A 5 3.10 9.94 4.51
N ILE A 6 2.79 10.02 3.23
CA ILE A 6 2.51 11.30 2.57
C ILE A 6 1.04 11.37 2.22
N SER A 7 0.35 12.33 2.82
CA SER A 7 -1.10 12.44 2.73
C SER A 7 -1.62 13.25 1.56
N SER A 8 -0.77 14.00 0.86
CA SER A 8 -1.22 14.82 -0.26
C SER A 8 -0.37 14.61 -1.50
N VAL A 9 -1.01 14.72 -2.66
CA VAL A 9 -0.34 14.60 -3.95
C VAL A 9 0.76 15.63 -4.13
N GLN A 10 0.56 16.83 -3.60
CA GLN A 10 1.57 17.89 -3.69
C GLN A 10 2.83 17.53 -2.92
N ASN A 11 2.67 16.95 -1.73
CA ASN A 11 3.81 16.52 -0.93
C ASN A 11 4.55 15.36 -1.60
N VAL A 12 3.81 14.43 -2.19
CA VAL A 12 4.41 13.33 -2.94
C VAL A 12 5.23 13.88 -4.10
N ALA A 13 4.66 14.79 -4.89
CA ALA A 13 5.36 15.38 -6.03
C ALA A 13 6.63 16.11 -5.59
N ALA A 14 6.56 16.85 -4.48
CA ALA A 14 7.73 17.56 -3.95
C ALA A 14 8.85 16.60 -3.55
N CYS A 15 8.51 15.48 -2.93
CA CYS A 15 9.49 14.50 -2.48
C CYS A 15 10.26 13.84 -3.62
N THR A 16 9.71 13.83 -4.82
CA THR A 16 10.39 13.24 -5.99
C THR A 16 11.41 14.19 -6.63
N LYS A 17 11.41 15.46 -6.25
CA LYS A 17 12.29 16.46 -6.85
C LYS A 17 13.65 16.46 -6.17
N SER A 18 14.63 15.86 -6.85
CA SER A 18 15.97 15.67 -6.28
C SER A 18 16.70 16.98 -5.99
N PHE A 19 16.44 18.03 -6.75
CA PHE A 19 17.12 19.31 -6.51
C PHE A 19 16.68 20.01 -5.22
N ARG A 20 15.47 19.69 -4.73
CA ARG A 20 14.97 20.22 -3.46
C ARG A 20 15.28 19.30 -2.29
N TYR A 21 15.15 17.99 -2.52
CA TYR A 21 15.26 17.00 -1.47
C TYR A 21 16.19 15.87 -1.89
N PRO A 22 17.49 16.19 -2.08
CA PRO A 22 18.45 15.18 -2.58
C PRO A 22 18.67 14.02 -1.60
N PHE A 23 18.34 14.21 -0.32
CA PHE A 23 18.48 13.16 0.68
C PHE A 23 17.37 12.11 0.61
N ILE A 24 16.28 12.39 -0.10
CA ILE A 24 15.19 11.42 -0.25
C ILE A 24 15.51 10.52 -1.43
N ARG A 25 15.80 9.26 -1.14
CA ARG A 25 16.23 8.29 -2.15
C ARG A 25 15.11 7.39 -2.65
N LYS A 26 14.06 7.20 -1.85
CA LYS A 26 12.92 6.34 -2.21
C LYS A 26 11.61 7.02 -1.85
N VAL A 27 10.67 7.00 -2.79
CA VAL A 27 9.31 7.47 -2.55
C VAL A 27 8.38 6.42 -3.14
N ARG A 28 7.53 5.85 -2.31
CA ARG A 28 6.59 4.79 -2.71
C ARG A 28 5.19 5.13 -2.21
N ALA A 29 4.21 4.89 -3.07
CA ALA A 29 2.81 4.96 -2.68
C ALA A 29 2.33 3.55 -2.39
N TYR A 30 1.63 3.37 -1.28
CA TYR A 30 1.09 2.08 -0.92
C TYR A 30 -0.41 2.03 -1.17
N GLU A 31 -0.92 0.82 -1.24
CA GLU A 31 -2.32 0.56 -1.50
C GLU A 31 -3.13 0.54 -0.20
N THR A 32 -4.21 1.32 -0.17
CA THR A 32 -5.11 1.37 0.99
C THR A 32 -6.49 0.89 0.54
N LEU A 33 -6.92 -0.27 1.04
CA LEU A 33 -8.18 -0.89 0.64
C LEU A 33 -9.38 0.05 0.71
N SER A 34 -9.47 0.83 1.78
CA SER A 34 -10.63 1.71 1.97
C SER A 34 -10.64 2.91 1.04
N GLU A 35 -9.56 3.20 0.37
CA GLU A 35 -9.44 4.38 -0.49
C GLU A 35 -9.20 4.02 -1.95
N THR A 36 -8.36 3.03 -2.22
CA THR A 36 -8.00 2.68 -3.59
C THR A 36 -9.02 1.79 -4.27
N GLU A 37 -9.66 0.88 -3.51
CA GLU A 37 -10.60 -0.09 -4.07
C GLU A 37 -12.05 0.31 -3.93
N PHE A 38 -12.37 1.14 -2.94
CA PHE A 38 -13.74 1.52 -2.62
C PHE A 38 -14.02 3.00 -2.84
N GLY A 39 -13.13 3.69 -3.55
CA GLY A 39 -13.34 5.10 -3.90
C GLY A 39 -14.45 5.27 -4.91
N ILE A 40 -15.22 6.35 -4.78
CA ILE A 40 -16.33 6.63 -5.67
C ILE A 40 -15.84 7.27 -6.98
N THR A 41 -14.78 8.06 -6.91
CA THR A 41 -14.23 8.77 -8.05
C THR A 41 -13.44 7.83 -8.95
N PRO A 42 -13.87 7.57 -10.20
CA PRO A 42 -13.17 6.62 -11.08
C PRO A 42 -11.69 6.91 -11.29
N GLU A 43 -11.32 8.18 -11.36
CA GLU A 43 -9.94 8.58 -11.58
C GLU A 43 -9.02 8.21 -10.43
N SER A 44 -9.56 8.14 -9.21
CA SER A 44 -8.76 7.84 -8.02
C SER A 44 -8.77 6.37 -7.64
N SER A 45 -9.59 5.55 -8.29
CA SER A 45 -9.74 4.13 -7.94
C SER A 45 -8.74 3.20 -8.65
N GLY A 46 -7.96 3.73 -9.57
CA GLY A 46 -7.05 2.92 -10.36
C GLY A 46 -5.64 2.86 -9.79
N PHE A 47 -5.43 2.05 -8.76
CA PHE A 47 -4.08 1.83 -8.26
C PHE A 47 -3.33 0.91 -9.21
N ARG A 48 -2.20 1.38 -9.75
CA ARG A 48 -1.38 0.63 -10.70
C ARG A 48 0.02 0.42 -10.14
N PRO A 49 0.24 -0.68 -9.43
CA PRO A 49 1.53 -0.93 -8.82
C PRO A 49 2.60 -1.29 -9.86
N ASN A 50 3.83 -1.00 -9.51
CA ASN A 50 5.00 -1.41 -10.29
C ASN A 50 6.06 -2.08 -9.42
N LEU A 51 5.76 -2.32 -8.15
CA LEU A 51 6.68 -2.94 -7.20
C LEU A 51 5.89 -3.88 -6.30
N TRP A 52 6.38 -5.11 -6.15
CA TRP A 52 5.76 -6.10 -5.28
C TRP A 52 6.77 -6.60 -4.28
N ILE A 53 6.33 -6.75 -3.05
CA ILE A 53 7.13 -7.34 -1.98
C ILE A 53 6.49 -8.65 -1.56
N ASP A 54 7.25 -9.74 -1.64
CA ASP A 54 6.79 -11.06 -1.23
C ASP A 54 6.60 -11.08 0.28
N ILE A 55 5.37 -11.30 0.72
CA ILE A 55 5.03 -11.39 2.15
C ILE A 55 4.47 -12.76 2.51
N THR A 56 4.73 -13.77 1.70
CA THR A 56 4.19 -15.11 1.91
C THR A 56 4.37 -15.60 3.33
N GLU A 57 5.56 -15.40 3.91
CA GLU A 57 5.89 -15.86 5.26
C GLU A 57 5.46 -14.89 6.36
N HIS A 58 4.95 -13.71 5.99
CA HIS A 58 4.65 -12.65 6.96
C HIS A 58 3.17 -12.25 6.99
N LEU A 59 2.34 -12.83 6.15
CA LEU A 59 0.95 -12.43 6.04
C LEU A 59 0.17 -12.64 7.35
N GLU A 60 0.35 -13.79 7.98
CA GLU A 60 -0.33 -14.07 9.25
C GLU A 60 0.08 -13.10 10.34
N LYS A 61 1.37 -12.79 10.41
CA LYS A 61 1.89 -11.83 11.37
C LYS A 61 1.34 -10.43 11.13
N LYS A 62 1.24 -10.03 9.87
CA LYS A 62 0.65 -8.75 9.49
C LYS A 62 -0.79 -8.65 10.01
N ILE A 63 -1.59 -9.67 9.79
CA ILE A 63 -2.98 -9.68 10.23
C ILE A 63 -3.07 -9.65 11.75
N MET A 64 -2.24 -10.41 12.44
CA MET A 64 -2.18 -10.39 13.90
C MET A 64 -1.88 -9.00 14.45
N ILE A 65 -0.92 -8.32 13.84
CA ILE A 65 -0.56 -6.97 14.24
C ILE A 65 -1.72 -6.00 14.00
N MET A 66 -2.35 -6.09 12.84
CA MET A 66 -3.47 -5.21 12.51
C MET A 66 -4.65 -5.38 13.44
N LYS A 67 -4.91 -6.59 13.93
CA LYS A 67 -5.99 -6.85 14.88
C LYS A 67 -5.80 -6.14 16.22
N LYS A 68 -4.58 -5.74 16.53
CA LYS A 68 -4.28 -5.04 17.79
C LYS A 68 -4.63 -3.55 17.73
N TYR A 69 -4.88 -3.02 16.56
CA TYR A 69 -5.22 -1.60 16.37
C TYR A 69 -6.72 -1.45 16.20
N LYS A 70 -7.37 -0.86 17.21
CA LYS A 70 -8.81 -0.64 17.17
C LYS A 70 -9.17 0.27 16.01
N GLY A 71 -10.21 -0.12 15.26
CA GLY A 71 -10.69 0.67 14.15
C GLY A 71 -9.98 0.44 12.83
N GLU A 72 -8.85 -0.25 12.83
CA GLU A 72 -8.12 -0.55 11.60
C GLU A 72 -8.72 -1.72 10.85
N MET A 73 -9.29 -2.69 11.54
CA MET A 73 -9.94 -3.83 10.93
C MET A 73 -11.40 -3.92 11.32
N GLY A 74 -12.19 -4.50 10.45
CA GLY A 74 -13.59 -4.71 10.68
C GLY A 74 -14.02 -6.07 10.16
N LYS A 75 -15.30 -6.37 10.35
CA LYS A 75 -15.90 -7.61 9.87
C LYS A 75 -16.33 -7.43 8.42
N HIS A 76 -16.16 -8.48 7.59
CA HIS A 76 -16.66 -8.42 6.21
C HIS A 76 -18.15 -7.99 6.19
N PRO A 77 -18.60 -7.06 5.37
CA PRO A 77 -17.94 -6.51 4.17
C PRO A 77 -17.12 -5.21 4.39
N PHE A 78 -16.70 -4.93 5.62
CA PHE A 78 -15.84 -3.78 5.86
C PHE A 78 -14.57 -3.88 4.99
N PRO A 79 -14.13 -2.78 4.34
CA PRO A 79 -12.99 -2.86 3.41
C PRO A 79 -11.73 -3.48 4.00
N ARG A 80 -11.41 -3.18 5.24
CA ARG A 80 -10.23 -3.74 5.91
C ARG A 80 -10.56 -4.93 6.79
N SER A 81 -11.43 -5.81 6.31
CA SER A 81 -11.67 -7.09 6.98
C SER A 81 -10.49 -8.02 6.74
N GLU A 82 -10.32 -9.00 7.63
CA GLU A 82 -9.29 -10.03 7.45
C GLU A 82 -9.46 -10.74 6.10
N ARG A 83 -10.69 -11.00 5.71
CA ARG A 83 -11.01 -11.65 4.44
C ARG A 83 -10.52 -10.83 3.25
N ASN A 84 -10.75 -9.51 3.27
CA ASN A 84 -10.34 -8.64 2.17
C ASN A 84 -8.83 -8.45 2.15
N ILE A 85 -8.19 -8.36 3.31
CA ILE A 85 -6.74 -8.24 3.39
C ILE A 85 -6.07 -9.48 2.80
N ASN A 86 -6.58 -10.67 3.13
CA ASN A 86 -6.08 -11.92 2.56
C ASN A 86 -6.32 -11.98 1.05
N ALA A 87 -7.50 -11.56 0.60
CA ALA A 87 -7.84 -11.57 -0.82
C ALA A 87 -6.92 -10.64 -1.62
N LEU A 88 -6.67 -9.45 -1.12
CA LEU A 88 -5.77 -8.51 -1.79
C LEU A 88 -4.35 -9.06 -1.86
N ALA A 89 -3.83 -9.57 -0.74
CA ALA A 89 -2.49 -10.15 -0.72
C ALA A 89 -2.37 -11.33 -1.69
N THR A 90 -3.42 -12.13 -1.82
CA THR A 90 -3.46 -13.26 -2.75
C THR A 90 -3.44 -12.79 -4.20
N ILE A 91 -4.25 -11.79 -4.54
CA ILE A 91 -4.29 -11.24 -5.90
C ILE A 91 -2.95 -10.61 -6.27
N ARG A 92 -2.36 -9.84 -5.37
CA ARG A 92 -1.06 -9.21 -5.62
C ARG A 92 0.04 -10.26 -5.72
N GLY A 93 -0.06 -11.32 -4.93
CA GLY A 93 0.85 -12.46 -5.00
C GLY A 93 0.77 -13.16 -6.36
N ALA A 94 -0.43 -13.40 -6.84
CA ALA A 94 -0.63 -14.04 -8.14
C ALA A 94 0.01 -13.22 -9.26
N THR A 95 -0.13 -11.90 -9.22
CA THR A 95 0.49 -11.02 -10.21
C THR A 95 2.01 -11.13 -10.17
N ALA A 96 2.59 -11.25 -9.00
CA ALA A 96 4.04 -11.32 -8.82
C ALA A 96 4.61 -12.74 -8.94
N GLY A 97 3.75 -13.75 -8.97
CA GLY A 97 4.19 -15.14 -9.03
C GLY A 97 4.55 -15.73 -7.68
N VAL A 98 3.99 -15.21 -6.60
CA VAL A 98 4.19 -15.72 -5.23
C VAL A 98 2.83 -15.93 -4.55
N GLU A 99 2.82 -16.57 -3.38
CA GLU A 99 1.58 -16.84 -2.67
C GLU A 99 0.88 -15.58 -2.17
N ALA A 100 1.64 -14.67 -1.61
CA ALA A 100 1.10 -13.41 -1.08
C ALA A 100 2.10 -12.29 -1.25
N ALA A 101 1.62 -11.10 -1.61
CA ALA A 101 2.48 -9.94 -1.81
C ALA A 101 1.77 -8.66 -1.40
N GLU A 102 2.58 -7.65 -1.11
CA GLU A 102 2.13 -6.27 -1.01
C GLU A 102 2.60 -5.52 -2.25
N ALA A 103 1.75 -4.65 -2.77
CA ALA A 103 2.03 -3.90 -3.98
C ALA A 103 2.20 -2.41 -3.69
N PHE A 104 3.12 -1.80 -4.42
CA PHE A 104 3.46 -0.38 -4.26
C PHE A 104 3.63 0.27 -5.62
N LEU A 105 3.46 1.57 -5.65
CA LEU A 105 3.85 2.37 -6.80
C LEU A 105 5.13 3.10 -6.41
N SER A 106 6.23 2.74 -7.06
CA SER A 106 7.50 3.42 -6.85
C SER A 106 7.53 4.70 -7.69
N LEU A 107 7.67 5.84 -7.03
CA LEU A 107 7.69 7.15 -7.66
C LEU A 107 9.13 7.65 -7.84
N LYS A 108 10.02 7.21 -7.00
CA LYS A 108 11.44 7.55 -7.05
C LYS A 108 12.23 6.48 -6.32
N GLU A 109 13.32 6.04 -6.93
CA GLU A 109 14.21 5.09 -6.27
C GLU A 109 15.64 5.30 -6.74
N ILE A 110 16.52 5.55 -5.78
CA ILE A 110 17.96 5.67 -6.02
C ILE A 110 18.63 4.53 -5.29
N ILE A 111 19.29 3.70 -6.04
CA ILE A 111 19.96 2.50 -5.51
C ILE A 111 21.37 2.82 -5.03
#